data_6b7aa3f2b621dcc67dcb7b94b727af58
#
_entry.id   6b7aa3f2b621dcc67dcb7b94b727af58
#
_cell.length_a   1.000
_cell.length_b   1.000
_cell.length_c   1.000
_cell.angle_alpha   90.00
_cell.angle_beta   90.00
_cell.angle_gamma   90.00
#
_symmetry.space_group_name_H-M   'P 1'
#
loop_
_entity.id
_entity.type
_entity.pdbx_description
1 polymer ?
#
loop_
_entity_poly.entity_id
_entity_poly.type
_entity_poly.pdbx_seq_one_letter_code
_entity_poly.pdbx_strand_id
1 'polypeptide(L)' 'MTRKGGLIVTTIKIKGMTCNHCVLAVTKALNEIDGIKNVKVDLAKGEAVFDEGMPIDMDLVRTGIKNAGYEVV' A
#
# COMPACT_ATOMS: atom_id res chain seq x y z
N MET A 1 -10.19 14.49 -17.04
CA MET A 1 -9.59 14.24 -16.98
C MET A 1 -8.89 13.60 -17.24
N THR A 2 -8.61 13.48 -17.18
CA THR A 2 -8.04 12.79 -17.46
C THR A 2 -7.01 12.36 -17.04
N ARG A 3 -6.69 11.60 -16.69
CA ARG A 3 -5.70 11.24 -16.20
C ARG A 3 -4.86 10.79 -17.12
N LYS A 4 -3.81 10.86 -17.16
CA LYS A 4 -3.07 10.56 -18.03
C LYS A 4 -2.39 9.44 -17.75
N GLY A 5 -1.95 8.63 -18.37
CA GLY A 5 -1.17 7.46 -18.11
C GLY A 5 -1.95 6.28 -17.55
N GLY A 6 -3.19 6.50 -17.28
CA GLY A 6 -4.02 5.43 -16.77
C GLY A 6 -3.61 4.92 -15.40
N LEU A 7 -2.96 5.75 -14.60
CA LEU A 7 -2.60 5.34 -13.24
C LEU A 7 -3.86 5.20 -12.41
N ILE A 8 -3.89 4.17 -11.58
CA ILE A 8 -5.00 3.90 -10.70
C ILE A 8 -4.55 4.13 -9.27
N VAL A 9 -5.29 4.94 -8.55
CA VAL A 9 -5.02 5.18 -7.13
C VAL A 9 -5.83 4.17 -6.33
N THR A 10 -5.14 3.41 -5.51
CA THR A 10 -5.76 2.37 -4.71
C THR A 10 -5.54 2.66 -3.23
N THR A 11 -6.59 2.49 -2.45
CA THR A 11 -6.54 2.66 -1.01
C THR A 11 -6.82 1.31 -0.35
N ILE A 12 -5.98 0.93 0.59
CA ILE A 12 -6.21 -0.29 1.36
C ILE A 12 -6.19 0.05 2.83
N LYS A 13 -6.97 -0.67 3.60
CA LYS A 13 -6.97 -0.51 5.05
C LYS A 13 -6.09 -1.58 5.66
N ILE A 14 -5.29 -1.17 6.62
CA ILE A 14 -4.30 -2.04 7.24
C ILE A 14 -4.53 -2.10 8.73
N LYS A 15 -4.59 -3.31 9.23
CA LYS A 15 -4.81 -3.56 10.63
C LYS A 15 -3.48 -3.77 11.32
N GLY A 16 -3.35 -3.27 12.53
CA GLY A 16 -2.15 -3.50 13.33
C GLY A 16 -1.13 -2.39 13.31
N MET A 17 -1.35 -1.33 12.53
CA MET A 17 -0.45 -0.18 12.56
C MET A 17 -0.73 0.64 13.80
N THR A 18 0.27 0.80 14.65
CA THR A 18 0.10 1.54 15.89
C THR A 18 1.16 2.61 16.12
N CYS A 19 2.18 2.68 15.27
CA CYS A 19 3.24 3.67 15.44
C CYS A 19 3.92 3.93 14.11
N ASN A 20 4.82 4.91 14.11
CA ASN A 20 5.53 5.29 12.89
C ASN A 20 6.39 4.19 12.32
N HIS A 21 6.92 3.31 13.15
CA HIS A 21 7.71 2.19 12.66
C HIS A 21 6.83 1.27 11.80
N CYS A 22 5.57 1.14 12.19
CA CYS A 22 4.63 0.36 11.41
C CYS A 22 4.42 1.00 10.04
N VAL A 23 4.31 2.32 10.00
CA VAL A 23 4.16 3.06 8.76
C VAL A 23 5.34 2.79 7.83
N LEU A 24 6.55 2.85 8.37
CA LEU A 24 7.75 2.60 7.59
C LEU A 24 7.80 1.18 7.05
N ALA A 25 7.43 0.22 7.89
CA ALA A 25 7.42 -1.19 7.48
C ALA A 25 6.43 -1.43 6.34
N VAL A 26 5.24 -0.86 6.46
CA VAL A 26 4.22 -1.01 5.42
C VAL A 26 4.65 -0.31 4.15
N THR A 27 5.19 0.90 4.26
CA THR A 27 5.67 1.64 3.11
C THR A 27 6.73 0.84 2.36
N LYS A 28 7.66 0.27 3.09
CA LYS A 28 8.73 -0.52 2.49
C LYS A 28 8.16 -1.76 1.80
N ALA A 29 7.23 -2.45 2.46
CA ALA A 29 6.64 -3.64 1.90
C ALA A 29 5.94 -3.34 0.58
N LEU A 30 5.21 -2.24 0.53
CA LEU A 30 4.51 -1.85 -0.69
C LEU A 30 5.48 -1.41 -1.78
N ASN A 31 6.54 -0.70 -1.41
CA ASN A 31 7.52 -0.26 -2.41
C ASN A 31 8.29 -1.41 -3.05
N GLU A 32 8.30 -2.57 -2.42
CA GLU A 32 8.96 -3.73 -2.99
C GLU A 32 8.13 -4.42 -4.05
N ILE A 33 6.89 -4.02 -4.21
CA ILE A 33 6.02 -4.62 -5.22
C ILE A 33 6.15 -3.83 -6.53
N ASP A 34 6.49 -4.53 -7.61
CA ASP A 34 6.62 -3.88 -8.90
C ASP A 34 5.28 -3.31 -9.34
N GLY A 35 5.33 -2.11 -9.86
CA GLY A 35 4.12 -1.45 -10.36
C GLY A 35 3.45 -0.52 -9.36
N ILE A 36 3.89 -0.53 -8.11
CA ILE A 36 3.36 0.36 -7.09
C ILE A 36 4.25 1.59 -6.96
N LYS A 37 3.64 2.76 -6.97
CA LYS A 37 4.35 4.04 -6.87
C LYS A 37 3.62 4.98 -5.95
N ASN A 38 4.35 5.98 -5.47
CA ASN A 38 3.77 7.06 -4.65
C ASN A 38 3.00 6.55 -3.44
N VAL A 39 3.63 5.63 -2.72
CA VAL A 39 3.02 5.04 -1.53
C VAL A 39 2.90 6.08 -0.44
N LYS A 40 1.71 6.20 0.13
CA LYS A 40 1.48 7.05 1.28
C LYS A 40 0.70 6.25 2.31
N VAL A 41 1.16 6.28 3.54
CA VAL A 41 0.51 5.56 4.62
C VAL A 41 0.00 6.55 5.64
N ASP A 42 -1.27 6.41 6.01
CA ASP A 42 -1.89 7.27 7.01
C ASP A 42 -2.08 6.47 8.29
N LEU A 43 -1.28 6.78 9.29
CA LEU A 43 -1.35 6.08 10.56
C LEU A 43 -2.67 6.33 11.28
N ALA A 44 -3.15 7.56 11.24
CA ALA A 44 -4.37 7.93 11.95
C ALA A 44 -5.58 7.16 11.43
N LYS A 45 -5.63 6.91 10.14
CA LYS A 45 -6.73 6.18 9.53
C LYS A 45 -6.45 4.69 9.35
N GLY A 46 -5.20 4.28 9.54
CA GLY A 46 -4.81 2.91 9.31
C GLY A 46 -4.94 2.52 7.84
N GLU A 47 -4.60 3.42 6.94
CA GLU A 47 -4.75 3.21 5.50
C GLU A 47 -3.45 3.43 4.76
N ALA A 48 -3.33 2.78 3.62
CA ALA A 48 -2.25 3.04 2.70
C ALA A 48 -2.84 3.34 1.33
N VAL A 49 -2.29 4.34 0.67
CA VAL A 49 -2.71 4.75 -0.66
C VAL A 49 -1.51 4.66 -1.57
N PHE A 50 -1.70 4.12 -2.74
CA PHE A 50 -0.62 4.03 -3.72
C PHE A 50 -1.17 4.09 -5.13
N ASP A 51 -0.28 4.43 -6.07
CA ASP A 51 -0.62 4.44 -7.48
C ASP A 51 -0.19 3.12 -8.10
N GLU A 52 -1.04 2.57 -8.95
CA GLU A 52 -0.71 1.37 -9.70
C GLU A 52 -0.37 1.77 -11.12
N GLY A 53 0.89 1.60 -11.48
CA GLY A 53 1.34 1.89 -12.84
C GLY A 53 1.05 0.75 -13.82
N MET A 54 0.65 -0.40 -13.31
CA MET A 54 0.28 -1.56 -14.10
C MET A 54 -0.66 -2.40 -13.25
N PRO A 55 -1.38 -3.35 -13.84
CA PRO A 55 -2.26 -4.21 -13.05
C PRO A 55 -1.50 -4.92 -11.95
N ILE A 56 -2.00 -4.83 -10.73
CA ILE A 56 -1.36 -5.42 -9.56
C ILE A 56 -2.30 -6.49 -9.00
N ASP A 57 -1.70 -7.63 -8.65
CA ASP A 57 -2.45 -8.69 -7.99
C ASP A 57 -2.58 -8.30 -6.52
N MET A 58 -3.79 -8.13 -6.05
CA MET A 58 -4.03 -7.76 -4.65
C MET A 58 -3.51 -8.82 -3.69
N ASP A 59 -3.41 -10.07 -4.12
CA ASP A 59 -2.83 -11.10 -3.26
C ASP A 59 -1.36 -10.82 -2.97
N LEU A 60 -0.64 -10.22 -3.92
CA LEU A 60 0.75 -9.83 -3.67
C LEU A 60 0.81 -8.73 -2.62
N VAL A 61 -0.12 -7.79 -2.68
CA VAL A 61 -0.19 -6.71 -1.71
C VAL A 61 -0.48 -7.27 -0.33
N ARG A 62 -1.47 -8.13 -0.22
CA ARG A 62 -1.82 -8.75 1.05
C ARG A 62 -0.68 -9.56 1.62
N THR A 63 -0.02 -10.33 0.78
CA THR A 63 1.11 -11.15 1.22
C THR A 63 2.24 -10.28 1.72
N GLY A 64 2.57 -9.21 1.01
CA GLY A 64 3.61 -8.30 1.43
C GLY A 64 3.31 -7.65 2.77
N ILE A 65 2.07 -7.22 2.96
CA ILE A 65 1.64 -6.61 4.22
C ILE A 65 1.69 -7.65 5.35
N LYS A 66 1.21 -8.85 5.07
CA LYS A 66 1.21 -9.90 6.07
C LYS A 66 2.63 -10.28 6.48
N ASN A 67 3.54 -10.34 5.53
CA ASN A 67 4.93 -10.65 5.82
C ASN A 67 5.58 -9.56 6.67
N ALA A 68 5.09 -8.34 6.58
CA ALA A 68 5.58 -7.25 7.42
C ALA A 68 4.97 -7.27 8.82
N GLY A 69 4.04 -8.17 9.08
CA GLY A 69 3.43 -8.32 10.39
C GLY A 69 2.09 -7.64 10.55
N TYR A 70 1.45 -7.28 9.44
CA TYR A 70 0.17 -6.56 9.46
C TYR A 70 -0.83 -7.29 8.59
N GLU A 71 -2.05 -6.78 8.55
CA GLU A 71 -3.10 -7.39 7.74
C GLU A 71 -3.84 -6.34 6.94
N VAL A 72 -4.19 -6.69 5.71
CA VAL A 72 -5.09 -5.86 4.92
C VAL A 72 -6.52 -6.26 5.29
N VAL A 73 -7.32 -5.26 5.62
CA VAL A 73 -8.70 -5.47 6.05
C VAL A 73 -9.66 -5.35 4.89
#